data_f5087436cc01af8788e758f487365df3
#
_entry.id   f5087436cc01af8788e758f487365df3
#
_cell.length_a   1.000
_cell.length_b   1.000
_cell.length_c   1.000
_cell.angle_alpha   90.00
_cell.angle_beta   90.00
_cell.angle_gamma   90.00
#
_symmetry.space_group_name_H-M   'P 1'
#
loop_
_entity.id
_entity.type
_entity.pdbx_description
1 polymer ?
#
loop_
_entity_poly.entity_id
_entity_poly.type
_entity_poly.pdbx_seq_one_letter_code
_entity_poly.pdbx_strand_id
1 'polypeptide(L)'
;MNSRITQQGSKVKSLSTLLITLLLTGCVAIPPDIFVATPQLLQQRQLETRRYDGITEADLITAGANVLQDLGLNLENSETKLGVITASKERDAIQGGEIAAAIVFAVLTGAVMPTSRDQTIRVGLVIRPVIDSNGNAMTDKYFVRATFQRLVRRTDNSVFGETLSDPQLYQDFFEKVSKSIFLEAQKI
;
A
#
# COMPACT_ATOMS: atom_id res chain seq x y z
N MET A 1 -46.95 47.45 32.40
CA MET A 1 -46.68 46.89 31.06
C MET A 1 -45.25 46.38 30.92
N ASN A 2 -44.56 45.99 32.03
CA ASN A 2 -43.12 45.61 32.01
C ASN A 2 -42.80 44.17 32.42
N SER A 3 -43.79 43.30 32.68
CA SER A 3 -43.52 41.95 33.17
C SER A 3 -43.39 40.87 32.07
N ARG A 4 -43.74 41.17 30.83
CA ARG A 4 -43.65 40.20 29.70
C ARG A 4 -42.30 40.16 28.99
N ILE A 5 -41.51 41.21 29.08
CA ILE A 5 -40.19 41.27 28.35
C ILE A 5 -39.09 40.50 29.09
N THR A 6 -39.15 40.46 30.41
CA THR A 6 -38.16 39.74 31.23
C THR A 6 -38.29 38.20 31.17
N GLN A 7 -39.48 37.67 30.92
CA GLN A 7 -39.67 36.20 30.81
C GLN A 7 -39.18 35.63 29.48
N GLN A 8 -39.21 36.45 28.41
CA GLN A 8 -38.76 35.98 27.08
C GLN A 8 -37.25 35.86 26.98
N GLY A 9 -36.51 36.75 27.63
CA GLY A 9 -35.03 36.69 27.67
C GLY A 9 -34.48 35.51 28.44
N SER A 10 -35.18 35.01 29.47
CA SER A 10 -34.79 33.85 30.26
C SER A 10 -34.93 32.54 29.46
N LYS A 11 -36.00 32.39 28.68
CA LYS A 11 -36.26 31.20 27.85
C LYS A 11 -35.27 31.09 26.67
N VAL A 12 -34.92 32.24 26.07
CA VAL A 12 -33.92 32.29 24.97
C VAL A 12 -32.52 31.90 25.47
N LYS A 13 -32.11 32.39 26.64
CA LYS A 13 -30.84 32.03 27.27
C LYS A 13 -30.77 30.52 27.63
N SER A 14 -31.85 29.97 28.18
CA SER A 14 -31.95 28.55 28.51
C SER A 14 -31.89 27.67 27.25
N LEU A 15 -32.56 28.07 26.18
CA LEU A 15 -32.57 27.34 24.91
C LEU A 15 -31.17 27.35 24.22
N SER A 16 -30.48 28.52 24.28
CA SER A 16 -29.12 28.67 23.76
C SER A 16 -28.11 27.80 24.53
N THR A 17 -28.23 27.72 25.86
CA THR A 17 -27.36 26.89 26.69
C THR A 17 -27.59 25.40 26.44
N LEU A 18 -28.84 24.97 26.24
CA LEU A 18 -29.18 23.60 25.89
C LEU A 18 -28.65 23.19 24.52
N LEU A 19 -28.67 24.09 23.55
CA LEU A 19 -28.13 23.82 22.19
C LEU A 19 -26.61 23.71 22.19
N ILE A 20 -25.90 24.48 22.99
CA ILE A 20 -24.46 24.47 23.11
C ILE A 20 -23.99 23.15 23.81
N THR A 21 -24.72 22.68 24.83
CA THR A 21 -24.41 21.40 25.49
C THR A 21 -24.64 20.20 24.59
N LEU A 22 -25.61 20.26 23.68
CA LEU A 22 -25.87 19.17 22.73
C LEU A 22 -24.78 19.04 21.65
N LEU A 23 -24.09 20.12 21.33
CA LEU A 23 -22.99 20.13 20.33
C LEU A 23 -21.67 19.57 20.89
N LEU A 24 -21.51 19.45 22.19
CA LEU A 24 -20.28 18.98 22.85
C LEU A 24 -20.23 17.45 23.10
N THR A 25 -21.29 16.71 22.83
CA THR A 25 -21.36 15.26 23.06
C THR A 25 -20.87 14.41 21.89
N GLY A 26 -20.28 15.02 20.86
CA GLY A 26 -19.82 14.33 19.63
C GLY A 26 -18.46 13.64 19.69
N CYS A 27 -17.94 13.25 20.86
CA CYS A 27 -16.79 12.38 20.92
C CYS A 27 -17.19 10.95 20.54
N VAL A 28 -17.03 10.61 19.25
CA VAL A 28 -17.08 9.21 18.79
C VAL A 28 -15.92 8.48 19.44
N ALA A 29 -16.21 7.57 20.36
CA ALA A 29 -15.20 6.68 20.92
C ALA A 29 -14.62 5.82 19.78
N ILE A 30 -13.32 5.92 19.53
CA ILE A 30 -12.62 5.04 18.58
C ILE A 30 -12.67 3.63 19.18
N PRO A 31 -13.22 2.62 18.47
CA PRO A 31 -13.22 1.25 18.96
C PRO A 31 -11.78 0.81 19.26
N PRO A 32 -11.52 0.19 20.43
CA PRO A 32 -10.16 -0.23 20.81
C PRO A 32 -9.56 -1.25 19.84
N ASP A 33 -10.38 -1.95 19.07
CA ASP A 33 -9.96 -3.03 18.16
C ASP A 33 -9.40 -2.54 16.82
N ILE A 34 -9.46 -1.24 16.51
CA ILE A 34 -8.93 -0.69 15.26
C ILE A 34 -7.42 -0.93 15.09
N PHE A 35 -6.69 -1.04 16.20
CA PHE A 35 -5.23 -1.27 16.19
C PHE A 35 -4.85 -2.74 16.39
N VAL A 36 -5.82 -3.64 16.55
CA VAL A 36 -5.56 -5.08 16.71
C VAL A 36 -5.38 -5.70 15.33
N ALA A 37 -4.20 -6.26 15.07
CA ALA A 37 -3.93 -6.97 13.83
C ALA A 37 -4.80 -8.24 13.76
N THR A 38 -5.69 -8.31 12.78
CA THR A 38 -6.48 -9.52 12.54
C THR A 38 -5.60 -10.65 12.01
N PRO A 39 -5.96 -11.93 12.20
CA PRO A 39 -5.23 -13.05 11.61
C PRO A 39 -5.04 -12.92 10.09
N GLN A 40 -6.06 -12.42 9.39
CA GLN A 40 -6.01 -12.19 7.95
C GLN A 40 -4.96 -11.13 7.57
N LEU A 41 -4.89 -10.03 8.34
CA LEU A 41 -3.88 -9.00 8.12
C LEU A 41 -2.46 -9.53 8.36
N LEU A 42 -2.29 -10.40 9.37
CA LEU A 42 -0.98 -11.03 9.65
C LEU A 42 -0.57 -11.98 8.52
N GLN A 43 -1.49 -12.81 8.02
CA GLN A 43 -1.25 -13.67 6.87
C GLN A 43 -0.88 -12.86 5.62
N GLN A 44 -1.61 -11.79 5.33
CA GLN A 44 -1.30 -10.90 4.21
C GLN A 44 0.11 -10.30 4.36
N ARG A 45 0.48 -9.81 5.53
CA ARG A 45 1.82 -9.28 5.78
C ARG A 45 2.92 -10.32 5.63
N GLN A 46 2.66 -11.58 5.97
CA GLN A 46 3.62 -12.67 5.76
C GLN A 46 3.84 -12.95 4.28
N LEU A 47 2.81 -12.89 3.45
CA LEU A 47 2.93 -13.00 2.00
C LEU A 47 3.73 -11.83 1.41
N GLU A 48 3.45 -10.64 1.86
CA GLU A 48 4.03 -9.39 1.37
C GLU A 48 5.50 -9.20 1.75
N THR A 49 6.04 -9.95 2.72
CA THR A 49 7.34 -9.66 3.33
C THR A 49 8.31 -10.82 3.17
N ARG A 50 9.56 -10.51 2.76
CA ARG A 50 10.70 -11.44 2.77
C ARG A 50 11.88 -10.80 3.48
N ARG A 51 12.66 -11.64 4.14
CA ARG A 51 13.92 -11.26 4.77
C ARG A 51 15.09 -11.65 3.87
N TYR A 52 16.05 -10.75 3.79
CA TYR A 52 17.31 -10.97 3.08
C TYR A 52 18.47 -10.69 4.02
N ASP A 53 19.45 -11.58 4.04
CA ASP A 53 20.65 -11.52 4.89
C ASP A 53 21.89 -11.49 3.99
N GLY A 54 22.96 -10.79 4.44
CA GLY A 54 24.22 -10.70 3.73
C GLY A 54 24.22 -9.79 2.51
N ILE A 55 23.34 -8.78 2.49
CA ILE A 55 23.19 -7.83 1.38
C ILE A 55 23.13 -6.40 1.89
N THR A 56 23.52 -5.44 1.07
CA THR A 56 23.41 -4.02 1.39
C THR A 56 22.02 -3.48 0.99
N GLU A 57 21.62 -2.38 1.63
CA GLU A 57 20.37 -1.69 1.26
C GLU A 57 20.39 -1.21 -0.20
N ALA A 58 21.54 -0.71 -0.65
CA ALA A 58 21.70 -0.21 -2.01
C ALA A 58 21.50 -1.31 -3.06
N ASP A 59 22.07 -2.50 -2.82
CA ASP A 59 21.92 -3.63 -3.73
C ASP A 59 20.46 -4.13 -3.76
N LEU A 60 19.77 -4.13 -2.61
CA LEU A 60 18.35 -4.46 -2.53
C LEU A 60 17.47 -3.47 -3.28
N ILE A 61 17.76 -2.16 -3.15
CA ILE A 61 17.04 -1.11 -3.88
C ILE A 61 17.26 -1.29 -5.39
N THR A 62 18.50 -1.52 -5.81
CA THR A 62 18.86 -1.75 -7.21
C THR A 62 18.17 -3.00 -7.76
N ALA A 63 18.29 -4.13 -7.07
CA ALA A 63 17.63 -5.37 -7.48
C ALA A 63 16.10 -5.24 -7.55
N GLY A 64 15.49 -4.57 -6.58
CA GLY A 64 14.06 -4.30 -6.57
C GLY A 64 13.62 -3.42 -7.74
N ALA A 65 14.35 -2.36 -8.02
CA ALA A 65 14.07 -1.47 -9.16
C ALA A 65 14.21 -2.21 -10.51
N ASN A 66 15.29 -3.00 -10.69
CA ASN A 66 15.51 -3.79 -11.89
C ASN A 66 14.37 -4.78 -12.13
N VAL A 67 13.95 -5.51 -11.09
CA VAL A 67 12.83 -6.46 -11.22
C VAL A 67 11.52 -5.75 -11.59
N LEU A 68 11.22 -4.58 -11.01
CA LEU A 68 10.03 -3.82 -11.38
C LEU A 68 10.07 -3.38 -12.84
N GLN A 69 11.22 -2.93 -13.34
CA GLN A 69 11.42 -2.55 -14.74
C GLN A 69 11.35 -3.77 -15.67
N ASP A 70 11.93 -4.92 -15.30
CA ASP A 70 11.85 -6.17 -16.08
C ASP A 70 10.41 -6.68 -16.19
N LEU A 71 9.56 -6.40 -15.19
CA LEU A 71 8.12 -6.65 -15.24
C LEU A 71 7.36 -5.62 -16.08
N GLY A 72 8.07 -4.67 -16.66
CA GLY A 72 7.50 -3.62 -17.51
C GLY A 72 6.74 -2.55 -16.73
N LEU A 73 7.04 -2.36 -15.44
CA LEU A 73 6.53 -1.23 -14.67
C LEU A 73 7.44 -0.02 -14.84
N ASN A 74 6.84 1.16 -14.88
CA ASN A 74 7.55 2.43 -14.87
C ASN A 74 7.78 2.86 -13.41
N LEU A 75 9.03 3.16 -13.06
CA LEU A 75 9.33 3.71 -11.73
C LEU A 75 8.74 5.12 -11.63
N GLU A 76 7.85 5.33 -10.65
CA GLU A 76 7.23 6.63 -10.38
C GLU A 76 8.05 7.44 -9.38
N ASN A 77 8.52 6.77 -8.33
CA ASN A 77 9.31 7.39 -7.28
C ASN A 77 10.29 6.37 -6.68
N SER A 78 11.48 6.87 -6.32
CA SER A 78 12.50 6.09 -5.64
C SER A 78 13.16 6.95 -4.57
N GLU A 79 12.68 6.80 -3.33
CA GLU A 79 13.22 7.49 -2.15
C GLU A 79 14.23 6.57 -1.45
N THR A 80 15.46 6.58 -1.95
CA THR A 80 16.52 5.69 -1.47
C THR A 80 16.84 5.87 0.01
N LYS A 81 16.73 7.11 0.54
CA LYS A 81 16.94 7.39 1.97
C LYS A 81 15.88 6.76 2.87
N LEU A 82 14.70 6.47 2.34
CA LEU A 82 13.60 5.84 3.06
C LEU A 82 13.45 4.36 2.71
N GLY A 83 14.26 3.85 1.78
CA GLY A 83 14.13 2.50 1.26
C GLY A 83 12.79 2.24 0.57
N VAL A 84 12.21 3.25 -0.11
CA VAL A 84 10.89 3.15 -0.73
C VAL A 84 11.01 3.31 -2.24
N ILE A 85 10.40 2.39 -2.97
CA ILE A 85 10.25 2.44 -4.43
C ILE A 85 8.77 2.27 -4.77
N THR A 86 8.26 3.11 -5.65
CA THR A 86 6.93 2.95 -6.24
C THR A 86 7.02 2.86 -7.75
N ALA A 87 6.28 1.94 -8.32
CA ALA A 87 6.20 1.75 -9.75
C ALA A 87 4.77 1.46 -10.18
N SER A 88 4.43 1.81 -11.41
CA SER A 88 3.12 1.49 -11.97
C SER A 88 3.19 1.10 -13.43
N LYS A 89 2.13 0.44 -13.88
CA LYS A 89 1.90 0.12 -15.28
C LYS A 89 0.44 0.35 -15.61
N GLU A 90 0.22 1.22 -16.58
CA GLU A 90 -1.09 1.35 -17.19
C GLU A 90 -1.31 0.18 -18.16
N ARG A 91 -2.49 -0.40 -18.10
CA ARG A 91 -2.90 -1.45 -19.02
C ARG A 91 -3.71 -0.84 -20.15
N ASP A 92 -3.05 -0.51 -21.24
CA ASP A 92 -3.72 -0.37 -22.51
C ASP A 92 -4.18 -1.75 -22.99
N ALA A 93 -5.46 -1.86 -23.28
CA ALA A 93 -6.10 -3.13 -23.67
C ALA A 93 -5.58 -3.72 -25.01
N ILE A 94 -4.59 -3.09 -25.64
CA ILE A 94 -4.15 -3.47 -26.98
C ILE A 94 -2.62 -3.28 -27.11
N GLN A 95 -1.83 -4.22 -26.63
CA GLN A 95 -0.58 -4.58 -27.30
C GLN A 95 -0.03 -5.88 -26.71
N GLY A 96 -0.11 -6.93 -27.53
CA GLY A 96 0.53 -8.20 -27.29
C GLY A 96 2.03 -8.08 -27.49
N GLY A 97 2.80 -8.65 -26.60
CA GLY A 97 4.22 -8.88 -26.77
C GLY A 97 5.02 -8.68 -25.51
N GLU A 98 5.07 -9.70 -24.66
CA GLU A 98 6.26 -10.14 -23.96
C GLU A 98 5.86 -11.20 -22.92
N ILE A 99 6.27 -12.41 -23.19
CA ILE A 99 5.79 -13.62 -22.53
C ILE A 99 6.15 -13.67 -21.03
N ALA A 100 7.22 -13.02 -20.58
CA ALA A 100 7.63 -13.02 -19.18
C ALA A 100 6.81 -12.06 -18.31
N ALA A 101 6.45 -10.89 -18.84
CA ALA A 101 5.52 -9.97 -18.19
C ALA A 101 4.08 -10.53 -18.22
N ALA A 102 3.73 -11.29 -19.25
CA ALA A 102 2.43 -11.92 -19.40
C ALA A 102 2.13 -12.96 -18.32
N ILE A 103 3.12 -13.70 -17.83
CA ILE A 103 2.91 -14.71 -16.78
C ILE A 103 2.58 -14.04 -15.44
N VAL A 104 3.34 -13.04 -15.02
CA VAL A 104 3.05 -12.31 -13.79
C VAL A 104 1.75 -11.53 -13.91
N PHE A 105 1.47 -10.93 -15.07
CA PHE A 105 0.21 -10.23 -15.30
C PHE A 105 -0.98 -11.14 -15.57
N ALA A 106 -0.80 -12.34 -16.10
CA ALA A 106 -1.87 -13.33 -16.21
C ALA A 106 -2.30 -13.85 -14.84
N VAL A 107 -1.34 -14.07 -13.94
CA VAL A 107 -1.63 -14.39 -12.53
C VAL A 107 -2.28 -13.20 -11.83
N LEU A 108 -1.79 -11.96 -12.08
CA LEU A 108 -2.35 -10.72 -11.52
C LEU A 108 -3.78 -10.43 -11.96
N THR A 109 -4.19 -10.89 -13.14
CA THR A 109 -5.50 -10.49 -13.67
C THR A 109 -6.55 -11.59 -13.59
N GLY A 110 -6.19 -12.79 -13.07
CA GLY A 110 -7.13 -13.92 -12.92
C GLY A 110 -8.18 -13.92 -14.00
N ALA A 111 -7.86 -14.43 -15.19
CA ALA A 111 -8.78 -14.69 -16.29
C ALA A 111 -9.96 -13.71 -16.44
N VAL A 112 -9.92 -12.92 -17.50
CA VAL A 112 -11.11 -12.40 -18.20
C VAL A 112 -12.12 -11.68 -17.28
N MET A 113 -11.87 -10.39 -17.04
CA MET A 113 -12.96 -9.49 -16.72
C MET A 113 -13.20 -8.58 -17.93
N PRO A 114 -14.42 -8.54 -18.47
CA PRO A 114 -14.77 -7.65 -19.57
C PRO A 114 -14.88 -6.21 -19.07
N THR A 115 -14.31 -5.28 -19.82
CA THR A 115 -14.69 -3.86 -19.88
C THR A 115 -14.47 -2.98 -18.65
N SER A 116 -13.21 -2.80 -18.21
CA SER A 116 -12.83 -1.51 -17.62
C SER A 116 -11.67 -0.94 -18.43
N ARG A 117 -11.88 0.21 -19.04
CA ARG A 117 -10.95 0.77 -20.03
C ARG A 117 -9.61 1.21 -19.46
N ASP A 118 -9.54 1.52 -18.16
CA ASP A 118 -8.32 2.03 -17.55
C ASP A 118 -8.03 1.28 -16.25
N GLN A 119 -7.11 0.35 -16.30
CA GLN A 119 -6.58 -0.32 -15.11
C GLN A 119 -5.11 0.02 -14.95
N THR A 120 -4.73 0.42 -13.75
CA THR A 120 -3.33 0.67 -13.41
C THR A 120 -2.92 -0.32 -12.32
N ILE A 121 -1.85 -1.05 -12.55
CA ILE A 121 -1.20 -1.85 -11.51
C ILE A 121 -0.14 -0.96 -10.86
N ARG A 122 -0.21 -0.80 -9.56
CA ARG A 122 0.78 -0.08 -8.75
C ARG A 122 1.48 -1.04 -7.80
N VAL A 123 2.79 -0.93 -7.73
CA VAL A 123 3.62 -1.72 -6.84
C VAL A 123 4.40 -0.78 -5.93
N GLY A 124 4.34 -1.04 -4.63
CA GLY A 124 5.16 -0.39 -3.64
C GLY A 124 6.15 -1.39 -3.03
N LEU A 125 7.43 -1.05 -3.00
CA LEU A 125 8.46 -1.76 -2.24
C LEU A 125 8.90 -0.90 -1.07
N VAL A 126 9.00 -1.52 0.10
CA VAL A 126 9.57 -0.90 1.30
C VAL A 126 10.68 -1.81 1.81
N ILE A 127 11.89 -1.27 1.87
CA ILE A 127 13.10 -1.93 2.36
C ILE A 127 13.43 -1.30 3.69
N ARG A 128 13.62 -2.11 4.71
CA ARG A 128 13.94 -1.62 6.05
C ARG A 128 14.92 -2.57 6.73
N PRO A 129 15.89 -2.05 7.51
CA PRO A 129 16.81 -2.89 8.24
C PRO A 129 16.10 -3.72 9.32
N VAL A 130 16.65 -4.87 9.61
CA VAL A 130 16.30 -5.66 10.79
C VAL A 130 16.85 -4.93 12.01
N ILE A 131 16.05 -4.80 13.06
CA ILE A 131 16.47 -4.21 14.33
C ILE A 131 16.90 -5.33 15.27
N ASP A 132 18.08 -5.20 15.86
CA ASP A 132 18.59 -6.15 16.84
C ASP A 132 17.89 -6.02 18.21
N SER A 133 18.23 -6.89 19.17
CA SER A 133 17.66 -6.86 20.51
C SER A 133 18.00 -5.61 21.32
N ASN A 134 19.00 -4.85 20.88
CA ASN A 134 19.44 -3.60 21.53
C ASN A 134 18.83 -2.35 20.88
N GLY A 135 17.98 -2.54 19.86
CA GLY A 135 17.37 -1.45 19.13
C GLY A 135 18.20 -0.87 17.99
N ASN A 136 19.33 -1.48 17.63
CA ASN A 136 20.19 -1.01 16.55
C ASN A 136 19.78 -1.61 15.20
N ALA A 137 19.87 -0.80 14.13
CA ALA A 137 19.68 -1.26 12.78
C ALA A 137 20.86 -2.13 12.33
N MET A 138 20.58 -3.33 11.83
CA MET A 138 21.59 -4.20 11.22
C MET A 138 21.87 -3.73 9.78
N THR A 139 23.16 -3.71 9.40
CA THR A 139 23.60 -3.17 8.11
C THR A 139 23.64 -4.21 6.98
N ASP A 140 23.42 -5.47 7.34
CA ASP A 140 23.49 -6.63 6.43
C ASP A 140 22.21 -7.47 6.40
N LYS A 141 21.14 -7.01 7.05
CA LYS A 141 19.87 -7.75 7.16
C LYS A 141 18.70 -6.81 7.00
N TYR A 142 17.84 -7.15 6.05
CA TYR A 142 16.72 -6.30 5.67
C TYR A 142 15.43 -7.11 5.50
N PHE A 143 14.32 -6.45 5.79
CA PHE A 143 13.01 -6.88 5.33
C PHE A 143 12.62 -6.09 4.08
N VAL A 144 12.21 -6.81 3.05
CA VAL A 144 11.59 -6.24 1.85
C VAL A 144 10.11 -6.55 1.89
N ARG A 145 9.28 -5.53 1.86
CA ARG A 145 7.84 -5.66 1.74
C ARG A 145 7.39 -5.15 0.39
N ALA A 146 6.70 -6.01 -0.35
CA ALA A 146 6.05 -5.68 -1.61
C ALA A 146 4.54 -5.56 -1.39
N THR A 147 3.91 -4.56 -2.00
CA THR A 147 2.45 -4.41 -2.02
C THR A 147 2.00 -4.18 -3.45
N PHE A 148 1.09 -5.01 -3.92
CA PHE A 148 0.50 -4.90 -5.24
C PHE A 148 -0.93 -4.38 -5.13
N GLN A 149 -1.25 -3.36 -5.91
CA GLN A 149 -2.58 -2.76 -5.96
C GLN A 149 -3.05 -2.69 -7.40
N ARG A 150 -4.33 -2.97 -7.61
CA ARG A 150 -5.03 -2.72 -8.86
C ARG A 150 -5.93 -1.51 -8.67
N LEU A 151 -5.71 -0.47 -9.45
CA LEU A 151 -6.53 0.73 -9.51
C LEU A 151 -7.40 0.65 -10.76
N VAL A 152 -8.71 0.74 -10.58
CA VAL A 152 -9.68 0.71 -11.67
C VAL A 152 -10.40 2.05 -11.71
N ARG A 153 -10.31 2.73 -12.83
CA ARG A 153 -11.07 3.96 -13.08
C ARG A 153 -12.43 3.59 -13.69
N ARG A 154 -13.49 4.06 -13.06
CA ARG A 154 -14.86 3.90 -13.55
C ARG A 154 -15.24 5.00 -14.54
N THR A 155 -16.37 4.81 -15.21
CA THR A 155 -16.92 5.78 -16.18
C THR A 155 -17.32 7.12 -15.55
N ASP A 156 -17.56 7.16 -14.24
CA ASP A 156 -17.87 8.36 -13.46
C ASP A 156 -16.59 9.05 -12.93
N ASN A 157 -15.39 8.63 -13.40
CA ASN A 157 -14.07 9.07 -12.94
C ASN A 157 -13.73 8.70 -11.48
N SER A 158 -14.57 7.94 -10.78
CA SER A 158 -14.16 7.41 -9.48
C SER A 158 -13.06 6.35 -9.66
N VAL A 159 -12.11 6.32 -8.72
CA VAL A 159 -11.03 5.33 -8.70
C VAL A 159 -11.27 4.36 -7.54
N PHE A 160 -11.35 3.09 -7.86
CA PHE A 160 -11.40 2.01 -6.88
C PHE A 160 -10.06 1.28 -6.85
N GLY A 161 -9.49 1.11 -5.65
CA GLY A 161 -8.25 0.37 -5.45
C GLY A 161 -8.51 -0.90 -4.67
N GLU A 162 -7.90 -2.00 -5.10
CA GLU A 162 -7.87 -3.25 -4.34
C GLU A 162 -6.44 -3.74 -4.19
N THR A 163 -6.12 -4.32 -3.04
CA THR A 163 -4.84 -5.00 -2.81
C THR A 163 -4.94 -6.41 -3.34
N LEU A 164 -3.95 -6.81 -4.14
CA LEU A 164 -3.84 -8.16 -4.66
C LEU A 164 -3.17 -9.04 -3.61
N SER A 165 -3.79 -10.17 -3.28
CA SER A 165 -3.35 -11.08 -2.21
C SER A 165 -3.12 -12.51 -2.70
N ASP A 166 -2.90 -12.70 -4.00
CA ASP A 166 -2.56 -13.99 -4.56
C ASP A 166 -1.17 -14.44 -4.08
N PRO A 167 -1.04 -15.57 -3.37
CA PRO A 167 0.23 -16.07 -2.87
C PRO A 167 1.26 -16.35 -3.96
N GLN A 168 0.81 -16.83 -5.13
CA GLN A 168 1.69 -17.14 -6.25
C GLN A 168 2.35 -15.89 -6.81
N LEU A 169 1.60 -14.78 -6.92
CA LEU A 169 2.13 -13.48 -7.32
C LEU A 169 3.33 -13.06 -6.46
N TYR A 170 3.18 -13.13 -5.14
CA TYR A 170 4.24 -12.76 -4.21
C TYR A 170 5.43 -13.71 -4.27
N GLN A 171 5.17 -15.00 -4.41
CA GLN A 171 6.21 -16.01 -4.55
C GLN A 171 7.07 -15.74 -5.79
N ASP A 172 6.44 -15.57 -6.96
CA ASP A 172 7.12 -15.33 -8.24
C ASP A 172 7.90 -14.02 -8.22
N PHE A 173 7.31 -12.99 -7.62
CA PHE A 173 7.98 -11.69 -7.46
C PHE A 173 9.24 -11.81 -6.61
N PHE A 174 9.16 -12.41 -5.42
CA PHE A 174 10.31 -12.54 -4.53
C PHE A 174 11.36 -13.52 -5.06
N GLU A 175 10.99 -14.50 -5.86
CA GLU A 175 11.94 -15.35 -6.58
C GLU A 175 12.77 -14.53 -7.58
N LYS A 176 12.12 -13.65 -8.36
CA LYS A 176 12.80 -12.73 -9.27
C LYS A 176 13.72 -11.75 -8.53
N VAL A 177 13.27 -11.19 -7.41
CA VAL A 177 14.12 -10.33 -6.57
C VAL A 177 15.34 -11.09 -6.06
N SER A 178 15.16 -12.29 -5.56
CA SER A 178 16.27 -13.15 -5.08
C SER A 178 17.28 -13.48 -6.19
N LYS A 179 16.79 -13.73 -7.41
CA LYS A 179 17.63 -13.95 -8.58
C LYS A 179 18.40 -12.69 -8.97
N SER A 180 17.75 -11.54 -8.97
CA SER A 180 18.39 -10.24 -9.27
C SER A 180 19.49 -9.92 -8.27
N ILE A 181 19.23 -10.13 -6.97
CA ILE A 181 20.22 -9.97 -5.90
C ILE A 181 21.45 -10.86 -6.16
N PHE A 182 21.25 -12.12 -6.54
CA PHE A 182 22.34 -13.03 -6.82
C PHE A 182 23.19 -12.54 -8.00
N LEU A 183 22.56 -12.01 -9.05
CA LEU A 183 23.27 -11.46 -10.22
C LEU A 183 24.06 -10.20 -9.86
N GLU A 184 23.49 -9.28 -9.09
CA GLU A 184 24.18 -8.09 -8.58
C GLU A 184 25.40 -8.47 -7.72
N ALA A 185 25.25 -9.46 -6.83
CA ALA A 185 26.36 -9.95 -6.01
C ALA A 185 27.52 -10.55 -6.83
N GLN A 186 27.22 -11.11 -8.01
CA GLN A 186 28.22 -11.64 -8.95
C GLN A 186 28.79 -10.57 -9.89
N LYS A 187 28.26 -9.34 -9.86
CA LYS A 187 28.63 -8.25 -10.77
C LYS A 187 28.51 -8.63 -12.26
N ILE A 188 27.47 -9.39 -12.60
CA ILE A 188 27.14 -9.84 -13.96
C ILE A 188 26.05 -8.94 -14.53
#